data_a266ed3d388555b1d97f3eb3c4b901e7
#
_entry.id   a266ed3d388555b1d97f3eb3c4b901e7
#
_cell.length_a   1.000
_cell.length_b   1.000
_cell.length_c   1.000
_cell.angle_alpha   90.00
_cell.angle_beta   90.00
_cell.angle_gamma   90.00
#
_symmetry.space_group_name_H-M   'P 1'
#
loop_
_entity.id
_entity.type
_entity.pdbx_description
1 polymer ?
#
loop_
_entity_poly.entity_id
_entity_poly.type
_entity_poly.pdbx_seq_one_letter_code
_entity_poly.pdbx_strand_id
1 'polypeptide(L)'
;MKKPLLATLAALCAVLPSAASAQAAGGADQAEQFTPEFRRLHTAQDPKHTPKIEAPDSVRRGQWFKVTVTVGAGSMHPSLQEHFVRYIALYKDTVEISRVYLHPVYSAPVVTFTIALDEGGTLRAIAEPTHSAGWEATRKISVVP
;
A
#
# COMPACT_ATOMS: atom_id res chain seq x y z
N MET A 1 21.70 47.19 74.29
CA MET A 1 21.48 47.33 72.83
C MET A 1 21.71 45.97 72.21
N LYS A 2 20.64 45.29 71.88
CA LYS A 2 20.69 43.91 71.27
C LYS A 2 20.44 44.05 69.79
N LYS A 3 21.40 43.58 68.96
CA LYS A 3 21.29 43.51 67.50
C LYS A 3 20.47 42.28 67.10
N PRO A 4 19.56 42.33 66.15
CA PRO A 4 18.91 41.15 65.64
C PRO A 4 19.77 40.43 64.58
N LEU A 5 19.80 39.15 64.72
CA LEU A 5 20.40 38.21 63.75
C LEU A 5 19.47 38.01 62.52
N LEU A 6 19.93 38.42 61.37
CA LEU A 6 19.20 38.11 60.09
C LEU A 6 19.48 36.68 59.69
N ALA A 7 18.47 35.83 59.69
CA ALA A 7 18.55 34.47 59.14
C ALA A 7 18.24 34.52 57.65
N THR A 8 19.24 34.20 56.85
CA THR A 8 19.11 34.06 55.38
C THR A 8 18.54 32.70 55.08
N LEU A 9 17.31 32.68 54.59
CA LEU A 9 16.66 31.46 54.10
C LEU A 9 17.15 31.18 52.68
N ALA A 10 17.99 30.17 52.50
CA ALA A 10 18.41 29.67 51.18
C ALA A 10 17.32 28.76 50.60
N ALA A 11 16.62 29.24 49.59
CA ALA A 11 15.68 28.44 48.84
C ALA A 11 16.44 27.45 47.94
N LEU A 12 16.38 26.18 48.29
CA LEU A 12 16.92 25.06 47.48
C LEU A 12 15.90 24.78 46.37
N CYS A 13 16.14 25.30 45.14
CA CYS A 13 15.40 24.89 43.94
C CYS A 13 15.83 23.47 43.56
N ALA A 14 15.01 22.48 43.92
CA ALA A 14 15.13 21.13 43.41
C ALA A 14 14.73 21.11 41.92
N VAL A 15 15.73 21.04 41.06
CA VAL A 15 15.51 20.75 39.62
C VAL A 15 15.18 19.26 39.53
N LEU A 16 13.91 18.94 39.34
CA LEU A 16 13.48 17.60 38.97
C LEU A 16 13.95 17.32 37.56
N PRO A 17 14.65 16.19 37.30
CA PRO A 17 14.94 15.78 35.94
C PRO A 17 13.62 15.48 35.26
N SER A 18 13.31 16.23 34.21
CA SER A 18 12.24 15.89 33.26
C SER A 18 12.59 14.56 32.66
N ALA A 19 11.83 13.52 32.98
CA ALA A 19 11.89 12.26 32.28
C ALA A 19 11.44 12.51 30.83
N ALA A 20 12.40 12.75 29.94
CA ALA A 20 12.17 12.68 28.51
C ALA A 20 11.73 11.26 28.23
N SER A 21 10.44 11.07 28.02
CA SER A 21 9.86 9.83 27.54
C SER A 21 10.59 9.47 26.25
N ALA A 22 11.38 8.41 26.29
CA ALA A 22 11.92 7.79 25.10
C ALA A 22 10.75 7.22 24.28
N GLN A 23 10.18 8.06 23.44
CA GLN A 23 9.22 7.71 22.40
C GLN A 23 9.97 7.63 21.08
N ALA A 24 10.89 6.69 21.01
CA ALA A 24 11.62 6.43 19.78
C ALA A 24 12.00 4.94 19.73
N ALA A 25 11.08 4.11 19.35
CA ALA A 25 11.37 2.79 18.76
C ALA A 25 10.12 2.14 18.14
N GLY A 26 9.02 2.87 17.94
CA GLY A 26 7.81 2.29 17.34
C GLY A 26 7.67 2.50 15.83
N GLY A 27 8.53 3.31 15.21
CA GLY A 27 8.32 3.76 13.83
C GLY A 27 8.83 2.82 12.73
N ALA A 28 9.90 2.10 12.97
CA ALA A 28 10.49 1.23 11.94
C ALA A 28 9.74 -0.11 11.80
N ASP A 29 9.32 -0.70 12.89
CA ASP A 29 8.60 -1.98 12.89
C ASP A 29 7.18 -1.88 12.33
N GLN A 30 6.57 -0.69 12.34
CA GLN A 30 5.23 -0.50 11.78
C GLN A 30 5.24 -0.29 10.27
N ALA A 31 6.36 0.16 9.69
CA ALA A 31 6.48 0.35 8.24
C ALA A 31 6.62 -0.98 7.49
N GLU A 32 7.13 -2.04 8.13
CA GLU A 32 7.24 -3.38 7.55
C GLU A 32 6.02 -4.27 7.82
N GLN A 33 5.13 -3.87 8.70
CA GLN A 33 3.87 -4.59 8.89
C GLN A 33 2.96 -4.25 7.72
N PHE A 34 2.68 -5.26 6.89
CA PHE A 34 1.57 -5.17 5.95
C PHE A 34 0.37 -4.54 6.65
N THR A 35 -0.14 -3.46 6.09
CA THR A 35 -1.30 -2.79 6.67
C THR A 35 -2.44 -3.79 6.86
N PRO A 36 -3.37 -3.57 7.79
CA PRO A 36 -4.53 -4.45 7.98
C PRO A 36 -5.29 -4.74 6.68
N GLU A 37 -5.25 -3.81 5.72
CA GLU A 37 -5.83 -3.97 4.39
C GLU A 37 -5.15 -5.10 3.60
N PHE A 38 -3.83 -5.22 3.66
CA PHE A 38 -3.08 -6.31 3.02
C PHE A 38 -3.40 -7.69 3.63
N ARG A 39 -3.73 -7.73 4.91
CA ARG A 39 -4.13 -8.97 5.59
C ARG A 39 -5.55 -9.42 5.24
N ARG A 40 -6.34 -8.56 4.64
CA ARG A 40 -7.75 -8.77 4.30
C ARG A 40 -8.00 -8.95 2.83
N LEU A 41 -6.95 -9.09 2.01
CA LEU A 41 -7.12 -9.29 0.58
C LEU A 41 -8.02 -10.47 0.29
N HIS A 42 -9.02 -10.22 -0.53
CA HIS A 42 -9.89 -11.26 -1.02
C HIS A 42 -9.21 -11.99 -2.18
N THR A 43 -9.06 -13.29 -2.03
CA THR A 43 -8.50 -14.20 -3.04
C THR A 43 -9.57 -15.08 -3.69
N ALA A 44 -10.77 -15.08 -3.13
CA ALA A 44 -11.91 -15.78 -3.71
C ALA A 44 -12.35 -15.11 -5.03
N GLN A 45 -12.92 -15.88 -5.94
CA GLN A 45 -13.41 -15.34 -7.21
C GLN A 45 -14.74 -14.62 -6.99
N ASP A 46 -14.79 -13.36 -7.40
CA ASP A 46 -16.01 -12.57 -7.48
C ASP A 46 -16.09 -11.86 -8.84
N PRO A 47 -17.20 -12.01 -9.57
CA PRO A 47 -17.30 -11.49 -10.94
C PRO A 47 -17.21 -9.96 -11.04
N LYS A 48 -17.49 -9.23 -9.95
CA LYS A 48 -17.48 -7.75 -9.94
C LYS A 48 -16.22 -7.14 -9.38
N HIS A 49 -15.48 -7.86 -8.52
CA HIS A 49 -14.36 -7.29 -7.80
C HIS A 49 -13.01 -7.90 -8.17
N THR A 50 -12.98 -9.22 -8.50
CA THR A 50 -11.71 -9.88 -8.82
C THR A 50 -11.06 -9.22 -10.04
N PRO A 51 -9.79 -8.76 -9.94
CA PRO A 51 -9.07 -8.23 -11.09
C PRO A 51 -8.87 -9.32 -12.16
N LYS A 52 -8.91 -8.94 -13.43
CA LYS A 52 -8.48 -9.74 -14.56
C LYS A 52 -7.15 -9.20 -15.06
N ILE A 53 -6.12 -10.04 -15.13
CA ILE A 53 -4.80 -9.67 -15.66
C ILE A 53 -4.68 -10.21 -17.07
N GLU A 54 -4.49 -9.33 -18.05
CA GLU A 54 -4.17 -9.66 -19.43
C GLU A 54 -2.73 -9.29 -19.73
N ALA A 55 -1.90 -10.28 -20.00
CA ALA A 55 -0.49 -10.16 -20.31
C ALA A 55 -0.04 -11.33 -21.18
N PRO A 56 1.07 -11.23 -21.93
CA PRO A 56 1.70 -12.38 -22.56
C PRO A 56 2.08 -13.46 -21.54
N ASP A 57 2.08 -14.74 -21.95
CA ASP A 57 2.57 -15.83 -21.10
C ASP A 57 4.11 -15.85 -21.01
N SER A 58 4.76 -15.30 -22.04
CA SER A 58 6.22 -15.21 -22.12
C SER A 58 6.64 -13.91 -22.79
N VAL A 59 7.73 -13.33 -22.30
CA VAL A 59 8.34 -12.11 -22.84
C VAL A 59 9.86 -12.28 -22.94
N ARG A 60 10.52 -11.45 -23.75
CA ARG A 60 11.98 -11.39 -23.79
C ARG A 60 12.52 -10.55 -22.64
N ARG A 61 13.67 -10.93 -22.11
CA ARG A 61 14.36 -10.18 -21.06
C ARG A 61 14.54 -8.72 -21.46
N GLY A 62 14.13 -7.80 -20.56
CA GLY A 62 14.27 -6.37 -20.74
C GLY A 62 13.39 -5.74 -21.82
N GLN A 63 12.57 -6.52 -22.53
CA GLN A 63 11.66 -5.99 -23.52
C GLN A 63 10.41 -5.39 -22.86
N TRP A 64 10.03 -4.20 -23.30
CA TRP A 64 8.78 -3.55 -22.84
C TRP A 64 7.55 -4.29 -23.37
N PHE A 65 6.60 -4.56 -22.49
CA PHE A 65 5.31 -5.15 -22.84
C PHE A 65 4.18 -4.56 -22.00
N LYS A 66 2.94 -4.81 -22.42
CA LYS A 66 1.75 -4.29 -21.76
C LYS A 66 1.14 -5.34 -20.85
N VAL A 67 0.70 -4.89 -19.68
CA VAL A 67 -0.14 -5.64 -18.74
C VAL A 67 -1.40 -4.82 -18.51
N THR A 68 -2.55 -5.34 -18.90
CA THR A 68 -3.84 -4.68 -18.66
C THR A 68 -4.54 -5.36 -17.50
N VAL A 69 -4.97 -4.55 -16.54
CA VAL A 69 -5.75 -4.98 -15.39
C VAL A 69 -7.13 -4.36 -15.46
N THR A 70 -8.16 -5.20 -15.51
CA THR A 70 -9.57 -4.80 -15.45
C THR A 70 -10.17 -5.28 -14.15
N VAL A 71 -10.84 -4.43 -13.39
CA VAL A 71 -11.53 -4.85 -12.16
C VAL A 71 -12.95 -5.30 -12.49
N GLY A 72 -13.28 -6.52 -12.01
CA GLY A 72 -14.48 -7.23 -12.38
C GLY A 72 -14.26 -8.16 -13.56
N ALA A 73 -13.78 -9.38 -13.28
CA ALA A 73 -13.48 -10.39 -14.31
C ALA A 73 -14.70 -10.83 -15.12
N GLY A 74 -15.88 -10.83 -14.52
CA GLY A 74 -17.15 -11.21 -15.17
C GLY A 74 -18.05 -10.01 -15.51
N SER A 75 -17.90 -8.91 -14.80
CA SER A 75 -18.66 -7.68 -15.03
C SER A 75 -17.87 -6.51 -14.47
N MET A 76 -17.51 -5.57 -15.34
CA MET A 76 -16.71 -4.41 -14.95
C MET A 76 -17.30 -3.72 -13.72
N HIS A 77 -16.43 -3.45 -12.73
CA HIS A 77 -16.80 -2.72 -11.53
C HIS A 77 -17.31 -1.32 -11.89
N PRO A 78 -18.37 -0.80 -11.28
CA PRO A 78 -18.84 0.55 -11.56
C PRO A 78 -17.85 1.62 -11.11
N SER A 79 -17.96 2.82 -11.70
CA SER A 79 -17.23 4.02 -11.30
C SER A 79 -18.24 5.11 -10.98
N LEU A 80 -18.76 5.08 -9.75
CA LEU A 80 -19.71 6.06 -9.21
C LEU A 80 -19.06 6.80 -8.04
N GLN A 81 -19.58 7.97 -7.67
CA GLN A 81 -18.96 8.86 -6.69
C GLN A 81 -18.60 8.17 -5.36
N GLU A 82 -19.46 7.28 -4.85
CA GLU A 82 -19.24 6.59 -3.58
C GLU A 82 -18.94 5.09 -3.76
N HIS A 83 -18.93 4.62 -5.01
CA HIS A 83 -18.76 3.21 -5.35
C HIS A 83 -17.83 3.07 -6.55
N PHE A 84 -16.54 3.04 -6.29
CA PHE A 84 -15.48 2.97 -7.31
C PHE A 84 -14.26 2.22 -6.79
N VAL A 85 -13.34 1.91 -7.69
CA VAL A 85 -12.03 1.37 -7.35
C VAL A 85 -11.07 2.54 -7.08
N ARG A 86 -10.52 2.62 -5.86
CA ARG A 86 -9.61 3.70 -5.47
C ARG A 86 -8.28 3.66 -6.19
N TYR A 87 -7.71 2.45 -6.31
CA TYR A 87 -6.48 2.24 -7.06
C TYR A 87 -6.38 0.82 -7.61
N ILE A 88 -5.53 0.67 -8.60
CA ILE A 88 -5.05 -0.61 -9.11
C ILE A 88 -3.53 -0.60 -8.98
N ALA A 89 -2.97 -1.58 -8.28
CA ALA A 89 -1.53 -1.77 -8.13
C ALA A 89 -1.09 -3.07 -8.81
N LEU A 90 0.07 -3.02 -9.46
CA LEU A 90 0.72 -4.16 -10.10
C LEU A 90 2.01 -4.49 -9.37
N TYR A 91 2.18 -5.76 -9.04
CA TYR A 91 3.37 -6.32 -8.40
C TYR A 91 4.02 -7.37 -9.29
N LYS A 92 5.33 -7.53 -9.15
CA LYS A 92 6.10 -8.70 -9.55
C LYS A 92 6.48 -9.45 -8.27
N ASP A 93 5.92 -10.62 -8.07
CA ASP A 93 6.02 -11.38 -6.82
C ASP A 93 5.57 -10.53 -5.60
N THR A 94 6.50 -10.07 -4.76
CA THR A 94 6.22 -9.21 -3.61
C THR A 94 6.57 -7.73 -3.83
N VAL A 95 7.17 -7.39 -4.97
CA VAL A 95 7.63 -6.02 -5.27
C VAL A 95 6.56 -5.26 -6.03
N GLU A 96 6.14 -4.13 -5.49
CA GLU A 96 5.24 -3.21 -6.20
C GLU A 96 5.98 -2.55 -7.37
N ILE A 97 5.45 -2.74 -8.57
CA ILE A 97 5.99 -2.12 -9.79
C ILE A 97 5.38 -0.73 -9.98
N SER A 98 4.06 -0.64 -9.84
CA SER A 98 3.32 0.59 -10.13
C SER A 98 1.95 0.57 -9.48
N ARG A 99 1.43 1.77 -9.18
CA ARG A 99 0.09 1.99 -8.65
C ARG A 99 -0.55 3.16 -9.36
N VAL A 100 -1.81 3.02 -9.76
CA VAL A 100 -2.60 4.07 -10.38
C VAL A 100 -3.84 4.31 -9.55
N TYR A 101 -4.00 5.54 -9.07
CA TYR A 101 -5.21 6.00 -8.40
C TYR A 101 -6.25 6.41 -9.42
N LEU A 102 -7.49 6.03 -9.20
CA LEU A 102 -8.60 6.26 -10.11
C LEU A 102 -9.52 7.35 -9.55
N HIS A 103 -10.01 8.19 -10.42
CA HIS A 103 -11.02 9.18 -10.06
C HIS A 103 -12.42 8.52 -10.08
N PRO A 104 -13.26 8.70 -9.05
CA PRO A 104 -14.66 8.31 -9.15
C PRO A 104 -15.30 9.01 -10.36
N VAL A 105 -16.16 8.35 -11.08
CA VAL A 105 -16.90 8.88 -12.25
C VAL A 105 -16.06 9.02 -13.54
N TYR A 106 -14.84 9.57 -13.48
CA TYR A 106 -14.07 9.88 -14.71
C TYR A 106 -13.04 8.82 -15.09
N SER A 107 -12.75 7.85 -14.22
CA SER A 107 -11.83 6.77 -14.54
C SER A 107 -12.56 5.45 -14.62
N ALA A 108 -12.39 4.73 -15.73
CA ALA A 108 -12.79 3.33 -15.79
C ALA A 108 -11.86 2.49 -14.90
N PRO A 109 -12.34 1.39 -14.29
CA PRO A 109 -11.52 0.50 -13.47
C PRO A 109 -10.65 -0.44 -14.34
N VAL A 110 -9.93 0.16 -15.29
CA VAL A 110 -9.02 -0.50 -16.23
C VAL A 110 -7.73 0.30 -16.32
N VAL A 111 -6.60 -0.36 -16.10
CA VAL A 111 -5.27 0.26 -16.21
C VAL A 111 -4.37 -0.62 -17.06
N THR A 112 -3.64 0.00 -17.98
CA THR A 112 -2.59 -0.67 -18.75
C THR A 112 -1.23 -0.15 -18.31
N PHE A 113 -0.43 -1.06 -17.72
CA PHE A 113 0.95 -0.81 -17.35
C PHE A 113 1.87 -1.22 -18.50
N THR A 114 2.92 -0.44 -18.74
CA THR A 114 4.02 -0.83 -19.64
C THR A 114 5.23 -1.13 -18.78
N ILE A 115 5.66 -2.38 -18.77
CA ILE A 115 6.74 -2.88 -17.90
C ILE A 115 7.75 -3.69 -18.70
N ALA A 116 8.94 -3.92 -18.11
CA ALA A 116 9.94 -4.87 -18.58
C ALA A 116 10.38 -5.74 -17.42
N LEU A 117 10.76 -6.98 -17.68
CA LEU A 117 11.19 -7.94 -16.66
C LEU A 117 12.54 -8.55 -17.04
N ASP A 118 13.38 -8.78 -16.04
CA ASP A 118 14.66 -9.47 -16.19
C ASP A 118 14.55 -10.98 -15.95
N GLU A 119 13.55 -11.40 -15.19
CA GLU A 119 13.28 -12.79 -14.84
C GLU A 119 11.78 -13.08 -14.78
N GLY A 120 11.42 -14.34 -14.96
CA GLY A 120 10.05 -14.81 -14.81
C GLY A 120 9.57 -14.76 -13.35
N GLY A 121 8.28 -14.96 -13.15
CA GLY A 121 7.67 -14.96 -11.81
C GLY A 121 6.16 -14.82 -11.86
N THR A 122 5.59 -14.18 -10.86
CA THR A 122 4.15 -13.97 -10.74
C THR A 122 3.82 -12.49 -10.81
N LEU A 123 3.06 -12.09 -11.82
CA LEU A 123 2.37 -10.81 -11.80
C LEU A 123 1.18 -10.92 -10.85
N ARG A 124 1.00 -9.92 -10.02
CA ARG A 124 -0.08 -9.83 -9.05
C ARG A 124 -0.73 -8.47 -9.16
N ALA A 125 -2.03 -8.43 -9.37
CA ALA A 125 -2.80 -7.21 -9.38
C ALA A 125 -3.62 -7.12 -8.11
N ILE A 126 -3.61 -5.95 -7.48
CA ILE A 126 -4.46 -5.61 -6.33
C ILE A 126 -5.33 -4.43 -6.73
N ALA A 127 -6.64 -4.60 -6.56
CA ALA A 127 -7.61 -3.54 -6.71
C ALA A 127 -8.27 -3.25 -5.36
N GLU A 128 -8.42 -1.98 -4.99
CA GLU A 128 -9.06 -1.57 -3.75
C GLU A 128 -10.33 -0.78 -4.02
N PRO A 129 -11.51 -1.41 -3.88
CA PRO A 129 -12.79 -0.71 -3.94
C PRO A 129 -13.02 0.16 -2.69
N THR A 130 -13.93 1.14 -2.81
CA THR A 130 -14.27 2.02 -1.67
C THR A 130 -15.10 1.34 -0.58
N HIS A 131 -15.76 0.24 -0.90
CA HIS A 131 -16.78 -0.41 -0.05
C HIS A 131 -16.37 -1.80 0.44
N SER A 132 -15.17 -2.27 0.10
CA SER A 132 -14.64 -3.55 0.58
C SER A 132 -13.12 -3.48 0.74
N ALA A 133 -12.55 -4.50 1.38
CA ALA A 133 -11.11 -4.73 1.36
C ALA A 133 -10.63 -5.02 -0.08
N GLY A 134 -9.31 -4.95 -0.28
CA GLY A 134 -8.70 -5.20 -1.59
C GLY A 134 -8.96 -6.59 -2.13
N TRP A 135 -8.97 -6.70 -3.44
CA TRP A 135 -9.11 -7.95 -4.19
C TRP A 135 -7.86 -8.20 -5.01
N GLU A 136 -7.42 -9.46 -5.07
CA GLU A 136 -6.23 -9.80 -5.83
C GLU A 136 -6.49 -10.86 -6.90
N ALA A 137 -5.67 -10.77 -7.94
CA ALA A 137 -5.50 -11.85 -8.92
C ALA A 137 -4.01 -12.02 -9.24
N THR A 138 -3.64 -13.21 -9.64
CA THR A 138 -2.27 -13.54 -10.00
C THR A 138 -2.19 -14.18 -11.39
N ARG A 139 -1.05 -13.98 -12.09
CA ARG A 139 -0.74 -14.58 -13.36
C ARG A 139 0.76 -14.90 -13.44
N LYS A 140 1.12 -16.14 -13.75
CA LYS A 140 2.52 -16.50 -14.01
C LYS A 140 2.97 -15.91 -15.35
N ILE A 141 4.23 -15.48 -15.40
CA ILE A 141 4.88 -15.00 -16.62
C ILE A 141 6.28 -15.57 -16.72
N SER A 142 6.66 -16.00 -17.92
CA SER A 142 8.00 -16.49 -18.23
C SER A 142 8.83 -15.41 -18.90
N VAL A 143 10.15 -15.40 -18.64
CA VAL A 143 11.10 -14.53 -19.34
C VAL A 143 12.09 -15.42 -20.09
N VAL A 144 12.20 -15.19 -21.40
CA VAL A 144 13.16 -15.87 -22.27
C VAL A 144 14.31 -14.92 -22.62
N PRO A 145 15.48 -15.46 -22.98
CA PRO A 145 16.64 -14.66 -23.39
C PRO A 145 16.36 -13.67 -24.51
#